data_d311eb19971f1a43af1546bdb0742e37
#
_entry.id   d311eb19971f1a43af1546bdb0742e37
#
_cell.length_a   1.000
_cell.length_b   1.000
_cell.length_c   1.000
_cell.angle_alpha   90.00
_cell.angle_beta   90.00
_cell.angle_gamma   90.00
#
_symmetry.space_group_name_H-M   'P 1'
#
loop_
_entity.id
_entity.type
_entity.pdbx_description
1 polymer ?
#
loop_
_entity_poly.entity_id
_entity_poly.type
_entity_poly.pdbx_seq_one_letter_code
_entity_poly.pdbx_strand_id
1 'polypeptide(L)'
;MLANVIEGFAMLDERSRAAELYPLALELISTGAVSLWTSARLTQTVAGIAAAAAHNWEAAEDHFQTALNQAESFPSLLEQAEIRRFHAMMLIDRATPGDRKTARTLLSEALETYTQIGMPRHIEMTQNLLD
;
A
#
# COMPACT_ATOMS: atom_id res chain seq x y z
N MET A 1 5.84 -14.75 1.01
CA MET A 1 6.81 -14.46 2.08
C MET A 1 7.33 -13.02 2.03
N LEU A 2 7.91 -12.55 0.92
CA LEU A 2 8.43 -11.17 0.80
C LEU A 2 7.39 -10.08 1.09
N ALA A 3 6.17 -10.18 0.56
CA ALA A 3 5.10 -9.22 0.82
C ALA A 3 4.79 -9.05 2.30
N ASN A 4 4.59 -10.16 3.00
CA ASN A 4 4.27 -10.15 4.43
C ASN A 4 5.42 -9.57 5.27
N VAL A 5 6.67 -9.77 4.83
CA VAL A 5 7.85 -9.23 5.50
C VAL A 5 7.93 -7.71 5.32
N ILE A 6 7.73 -7.21 4.09
CA ILE A 6 7.74 -5.77 3.80
C ILE A 6 6.59 -5.06 4.54
N GLU A 7 5.38 -5.60 4.45
CA GLU A 7 4.23 -5.05 5.18
C GLU A 7 4.44 -5.10 6.70
N GLY A 8 4.95 -6.23 7.21
CA GLY A 8 5.24 -6.39 8.63
C GLY A 8 6.24 -5.34 9.13
N PHE A 9 7.32 -5.12 8.41
CA PHE A 9 8.29 -4.08 8.77
C PHE A 9 7.71 -2.67 8.68
N ALA A 10 6.90 -2.38 7.68
CA ALA A 10 6.23 -1.08 7.55
C ALA A 10 5.24 -0.84 8.71
N MET A 11 4.50 -1.88 9.13
CA MET A 11 3.53 -1.80 10.23
C MET A 11 4.20 -1.72 11.61
N LEU A 12 5.41 -2.26 11.78
CA LEU A 12 6.18 -2.23 13.03
C LEU A 12 7.11 -1.01 13.13
N ASP A 13 6.98 -0.06 12.21
CA ASP A 13 7.86 1.12 12.10
C ASP A 13 9.35 0.79 11.86
N GLU A 14 9.65 -0.43 11.41
CA GLU A 14 11.00 -0.84 11.00
C GLU A 14 11.27 -0.46 9.52
N ARG A 15 11.11 0.81 9.21
CA ARG A 15 11.14 1.36 7.84
C ARG A 15 12.45 1.07 7.11
N SER A 16 13.58 1.12 7.80
CA SER A 16 14.89 0.82 7.19
C SER A 16 14.94 -0.59 6.61
N ARG A 17 14.39 -1.58 7.33
CA ARG A 17 14.33 -2.97 6.87
C ARG A 17 13.36 -3.15 5.70
N ALA A 18 12.22 -2.46 5.73
CA ALA A 18 11.30 -2.47 4.58
C ALA A 18 11.96 -1.84 3.35
N ALA A 19 12.69 -0.74 3.52
CA ALA A 19 13.41 -0.06 2.44
C ALA A 19 14.51 -0.94 1.81
N GLU A 20 15.25 -1.71 2.62
CA GLU A 20 16.29 -2.64 2.14
C GLU A 20 15.74 -3.72 1.19
N LEU A 21 14.45 -4.01 1.26
CA LEU A 21 13.79 -5.01 0.41
C LEU A 21 13.25 -4.44 -0.91
N TYR A 22 13.33 -3.13 -1.12
CA TYR A 22 12.84 -2.49 -2.34
C TYR A 22 13.49 -3.04 -3.63
N PRO A 23 14.83 -3.24 -3.69
CA PRO A 23 15.44 -3.84 -4.87
C PRO A 23 14.88 -5.23 -5.21
N LEU A 24 14.57 -6.02 -4.20
CA LEU A 24 13.96 -7.35 -4.39
C LEU A 24 12.54 -7.26 -4.96
N ALA A 25 11.76 -6.26 -4.53
CA ALA A 25 10.43 -6.00 -5.08
C ALA A 25 10.51 -5.60 -6.57
N LEU A 26 11.51 -4.78 -6.95
CA LEU A 26 11.76 -4.42 -8.34
C LEU A 26 12.18 -5.63 -9.19
N GLU A 27 12.99 -6.52 -8.65
CA GLU A 27 13.37 -7.77 -9.31
C GLU A 27 12.13 -8.62 -9.60
N LEU A 28 11.23 -8.78 -8.65
CA LEU A 28 9.96 -9.48 -8.84
C LEU A 28 9.11 -8.86 -9.96
N ILE A 29 9.01 -7.53 -10.00
CA ILE A 29 8.30 -6.83 -11.08
C ILE A 29 8.95 -7.17 -12.43
N SER A 30 10.28 -7.16 -12.50
CA SER A 30 11.03 -7.45 -13.73
C SER A 30 10.78 -8.85 -14.28
N THR A 31 10.44 -9.81 -13.42
CA THR A 31 10.06 -11.19 -13.84
C THR A 31 8.67 -11.28 -14.45
N GLY A 32 7.90 -10.19 -14.48
CA GLY A 32 6.50 -10.18 -14.91
C GLY A 32 5.50 -10.70 -13.88
N ALA A 33 5.95 -10.93 -12.63
CA ALA A 33 5.07 -11.36 -11.56
C ALA A 33 4.12 -10.23 -11.14
N VAL A 34 2.84 -10.35 -11.49
CA VAL A 34 1.81 -9.36 -11.16
C VAL A 34 1.28 -9.53 -9.74
N SER A 35 1.15 -10.77 -9.28
CA SER A 35 0.60 -11.12 -7.97
C SER A 35 1.45 -12.16 -7.26
N LEU A 36 1.47 -12.07 -5.95
CA LEU A 36 2.14 -13.03 -5.07
C LEU A 36 1.13 -14.07 -4.57
N TRP A 37 1.31 -15.32 -4.97
CA TRP A 37 0.41 -16.44 -4.67
C TRP A 37 0.08 -16.61 -3.17
N THR A 38 1.04 -16.31 -2.31
CA THR A 38 0.93 -16.56 -0.87
C THR A 38 0.13 -15.51 -0.11
N SER A 39 -0.06 -14.31 -0.68
CA SER A 39 -0.70 -13.19 0.01
C SER A 39 -1.83 -12.54 -0.77
N ALA A 40 -2.10 -13.00 -2.01
CA ALA A 40 -3.00 -12.34 -2.96
C ALA A 40 -2.67 -10.83 -3.17
N ARG A 41 -1.45 -10.43 -2.83
CA ARG A 41 -0.96 -9.06 -2.91
C ARG A 41 -0.37 -8.80 -4.29
N LEU A 42 -0.64 -7.64 -4.87
CA LEU A 42 0.03 -7.22 -6.10
C LEU A 42 1.50 -6.87 -5.83
N THR A 43 2.37 -7.23 -6.74
CA THR A 43 3.82 -6.94 -6.64
C THR A 43 4.07 -5.43 -6.61
N GLN A 44 3.28 -4.67 -7.36
CA GLN A 44 3.33 -3.20 -7.36
C GLN A 44 2.95 -2.60 -5.99
N THR A 45 1.97 -3.16 -5.28
CA THR A 45 1.63 -2.71 -3.92
C THR A 45 2.82 -2.88 -2.98
N VAL A 46 3.48 -4.04 -3.03
CA VAL A 46 4.66 -4.35 -2.21
C VAL A 46 5.82 -3.41 -2.51
N ALA A 47 6.07 -3.12 -3.79
CA ALA A 47 7.09 -2.17 -4.22
C ALA A 47 6.78 -0.75 -3.75
N GLY A 48 5.52 -0.33 -3.81
CA GLY A 48 5.07 0.97 -3.29
C GLY A 48 5.34 1.14 -1.80
N ILE A 49 5.02 0.12 -1.00
CA ILE A 49 5.28 0.13 0.46
C ILE A 49 6.78 0.23 0.73
N ALA A 50 7.61 -0.55 0.05
CA ALA A 50 9.06 -0.53 0.23
C ALA A 50 9.70 0.79 -0.23
N ALA A 51 9.23 1.36 -1.36
CA ALA A 51 9.67 2.66 -1.85
C ALA A 51 9.30 3.79 -0.88
N ALA A 52 8.08 3.77 -0.32
CA ALA A 52 7.64 4.72 0.69
C ALA A 52 8.51 4.64 1.95
N ALA A 53 8.82 3.43 2.41
CA ALA A 53 9.72 3.22 3.54
C ALA A 53 11.14 3.76 3.28
N ALA A 54 11.58 3.75 2.02
CA ALA A 54 12.86 4.34 1.58
C ALA A 54 12.76 5.86 1.33
N HIS A 55 11.62 6.49 1.58
CA HIS A 55 11.32 7.90 1.26
C HIS A 55 11.48 8.23 -0.23
N ASN A 56 11.39 7.24 -1.09
CA ASN A 56 11.36 7.41 -2.54
C ASN A 56 9.90 7.66 -2.98
N TRP A 57 9.44 8.89 -2.72
CA TRP A 57 8.02 9.26 -2.84
C TRP A 57 7.48 9.16 -4.26
N GLU A 58 8.27 9.55 -5.25
CA GLU A 58 7.89 9.49 -6.66
C GLU A 58 7.66 8.04 -7.10
N ALA A 59 8.63 7.18 -6.82
CA ALA A 59 8.51 5.75 -7.14
C ALA A 59 7.36 5.09 -6.38
N ALA A 60 7.15 5.45 -5.11
CA ALA A 60 6.04 4.93 -4.31
C ALA A 60 4.68 5.30 -4.91
N GLU A 61 4.51 6.55 -5.34
CA GLU A 61 3.28 7.02 -5.98
C GLU A 61 3.01 6.28 -7.28
N ASP A 62 4.02 6.14 -8.14
CA ASP A 62 3.92 5.39 -9.41
C ASP A 62 3.54 3.93 -9.18
N HIS A 63 4.14 3.27 -8.20
CA HIS A 63 3.82 1.90 -7.84
C HIS A 63 2.39 1.76 -7.33
N PHE A 64 1.93 2.63 -6.43
CA PHE A 64 0.56 2.59 -5.93
C PHE A 64 -0.47 2.87 -7.02
N GLN A 65 -0.21 3.82 -7.91
CA GLN A 65 -1.11 4.11 -9.03
C GLN A 65 -1.19 2.92 -9.99
N THR A 66 -0.05 2.31 -10.31
CA THR A 66 -0.01 1.10 -11.15
C THR A 66 -0.74 -0.06 -10.48
N ALA A 67 -0.53 -0.27 -9.19
CA ALA A 67 -1.22 -1.30 -8.43
C ALA A 67 -2.74 -1.09 -8.43
N LEU A 68 -3.20 0.13 -8.25
CA LEU A 68 -4.64 0.44 -8.26
C LEU A 68 -5.26 0.14 -9.62
N ASN A 69 -4.61 0.56 -10.71
CA ASN A 69 -5.07 0.25 -12.07
C ASN A 69 -5.12 -1.27 -12.32
N GLN A 70 -4.15 -2.03 -11.83
CA GLN A 70 -4.16 -3.48 -11.91
C GLN A 70 -5.30 -4.09 -11.08
N ALA A 71 -5.51 -3.61 -9.85
CA ALA A 71 -6.55 -4.10 -8.96
C ALA A 71 -7.97 -3.82 -9.47
N GLU A 72 -8.17 -2.75 -10.23
CA GLU A 72 -9.45 -2.46 -10.90
C GLU A 72 -9.76 -3.45 -12.02
N SER A 73 -8.72 -4.00 -12.67
CA SER A 73 -8.86 -5.04 -13.69
C SER A 73 -9.14 -6.43 -13.09
N PHE A 74 -8.79 -6.64 -11.84
CA PHE A 74 -9.13 -7.84 -11.06
C PHE A 74 -10.19 -7.47 -10.02
N PRO A 75 -11.28 -8.22 -9.85
CA PRO A 75 -12.32 -7.90 -8.87
C PRO A 75 -11.87 -8.16 -7.44
N SER A 76 -10.77 -7.55 -7.02
CA SER A 76 -10.21 -7.67 -5.68
C SER A 76 -10.45 -6.38 -4.88
N LEU A 77 -11.65 -6.28 -4.29
CA LEU A 77 -12.03 -5.14 -3.45
C LEU A 77 -11.07 -4.94 -2.27
N LEU A 78 -10.63 -6.04 -1.66
CA LEU A 78 -9.70 -5.97 -0.53
C LEU A 78 -8.36 -5.34 -0.96
N GLU A 79 -7.78 -5.78 -2.07
CA GLU A 79 -6.51 -5.23 -2.54
C GLU A 79 -6.64 -3.74 -2.89
N GLN A 80 -7.74 -3.34 -3.51
CA GLN A 80 -8.01 -1.92 -3.77
C GLN A 80 -8.05 -1.09 -2.48
N ALA A 81 -8.69 -1.58 -1.42
CA ALA A 81 -8.71 -0.90 -0.12
C ALA A 81 -7.33 -0.82 0.52
N GLU A 82 -6.56 -1.91 0.46
CA GLU A 82 -5.20 -1.96 0.98
C GLU A 82 -4.25 -1.00 0.25
N ILE A 83 -4.32 -0.94 -1.09
CA ILE A 83 -3.53 0.01 -1.88
C ILE A 83 -3.84 1.44 -1.47
N ARG A 84 -5.13 1.80 -1.35
CA ARG A 84 -5.55 3.13 -0.93
C ARG A 84 -5.04 3.48 0.46
N ARG A 85 -5.11 2.55 1.40
CA ARG A 85 -4.64 2.76 2.77
C ARG A 85 -3.12 2.99 2.81
N PHE A 86 -2.33 2.15 2.16
CA PHE A 86 -0.86 2.31 2.12
C PHE A 86 -0.44 3.57 1.35
N HIS A 87 -1.12 3.90 0.25
CA HIS A 87 -0.89 5.15 -0.47
C HIS A 87 -1.18 6.37 0.42
N ALA A 88 -2.28 6.35 1.16
CA ALA A 88 -2.61 7.42 2.09
C ALA A 88 -1.57 7.56 3.21
N MET A 89 -1.07 6.45 3.75
CA MET A 89 0.01 6.47 4.75
C MET A 89 1.28 7.13 4.18
N MET A 90 1.66 6.80 2.95
CA MET A 90 2.78 7.44 2.26
C MET A 90 2.58 8.96 2.11
N LEU A 91 1.38 9.40 1.72
CA LEU A 91 1.06 10.82 1.59
C LEU A 91 1.11 11.56 2.93
N ILE A 92 0.65 10.93 4.00
CA ILE A 92 0.75 11.48 5.37
C ILE A 92 2.22 11.64 5.76
N ASP A 93 3.07 10.66 5.46
CA ASP A 93 4.50 10.70 5.77
C ASP A 93 5.24 11.75 4.93
N ARG A 94 4.91 11.87 3.65
CA ARG A 94 5.51 12.87 2.74
C ARG A 94 5.17 14.29 3.16
N ALA A 95 3.94 14.51 3.59
CA ALA A 95 3.42 15.75 4.15
C ALA A 95 3.61 17.01 3.26
N THR A 96 3.51 16.86 1.94
CA THR A 96 3.53 18.01 1.03
C THR A 96 2.14 18.69 0.93
N PRO A 97 2.06 19.95 0.46
CA PRO A 97 0.77 20.63 0.31
C PRO A 97 -0.22 19.84 -0.54
N GLY A 98 -1.40 19.58 -0.02
CA GLY A 98 -2.45 18.80 -0.68
C GLY A 98 -2.48 17.31 -0.31
N ASP A 99 -1.38 16.74 0.15
CA ASP A 99 -1.29 15.31 0.50
C ASP A 99 -2.33 14.88 1.53
N ARG A 100 -2.53 15.70 2.56
CA ARG A 100 -3.50 15.39 3.62
C ARG A 100 -4.94 15.30 3.10
N LYS A 101 -5.29 16.14 2.12
CA LYS A 101 -6.61 16.09 1.48
C LYS A 101 -6.77 14.82 0.66
N THR A 102 -5.77 14.49 -0.15
CA THR A 102 -5.76 13.27 -0.96
C THR A 102 -5.77 12.01 -0.08
N ALA A 103 -4.96 11.99 0.97
CA ALA A 103 -4.94 10.88 1.92
C ALA A 103 -6.30 10.64 2.57
N ARG A 104 -7.01 11.71 2.98
CA ARG A 104 -8.36 11.58 3.53
C ARG A 104 -9.35 10.96 2.55
N THR A 105 -9.30 11.34 1.28
CA THR A 105 -10.15 10.73 0.25
C THR A 105 -9.88 9.24 0.12
N LEU A 106 -8.60 8.86 -0.02
CA LEU A 106 -8.19 7.45 -0.12
C LEU A 106 -8.58 6.63 1.10
N LEU A 107 -8.41 7.18 2.31
CA LEU A 107 -8.80 6.51 3.55
C LEU A 107 -10.31 6.34 3.67
N SER A 108 -11.09 7.33 3.23
CA SER A 108 -12.56 7.24 3.24
C SER A 108 -13.06 6.15 2.30
N GLU A 109 -12.49 6.04 1.10
CA GLU A 109 -12.81 4.97 0.15
C GLU A 109 -12.39 3.58 0.67
N ALA A 110 -11.20 3.49 1.29
CA ALA A 110 -10.75 2.26 1.93
C ALA A 110 -11.67 1.84 3.08
N LEU A 111 -12.07 2.79 3.93
CA LEU A 111 -12.96 2.57 5.07
C LEU A 111 -14.34 2.03 4.61
N GLU A 112 -14.90 2.61 3.55
CA GLU A 112 -16.15 2.13 2.96
C GLU A 112 -16.03 0.67 2.52
N THR A 113 -14.94 0.34 1.82
CA THR A 113 -14.67 -1.03 1.35
C THR A 113 -14.48 -2.00 2.51
N TYR A 114 -13.70 -1.65 3.54
CA TYR A 114 -13.51 -2.50 4.72
C TYR A 114 -14.81 -2.71 5.49
N THR A 115 -15.68 -1.70 5.53
CA THR A 115 -17.00 -1.80 6.15
C THR A 115 -17.89 -2.76 5.35
N GLN A 116 -17.89 -2.66 4.04
CA GLN A 116 -18.64 -3.54 3.15
C GLN A 116 -18.20 -5.00 3.27
N ILE A 117 -16.90 -5.25 3.37
CA ILE A 117 -16.34 -6.60 3.51
C ILE A 117 -16.54 -7.15 4.93
N GLY A 118 -16.64 -6.28 5.94
CA GLY A 118 -16.77 -6.67 7.34
C GLY A 118 -15.42 -6.98 7.99
N MET A 119 -14.44 -6.06 7.91
CA MET A 119 -13.09 -6.18 8.47
C MET A 119 -12.87 -5.23 9.65
N PRO A 120 -13.32 -5.55 10.87
CA PRO A 120 -13.37 -4.60 12.00
C PRO A 120 -11.99 -4.03 12.36
N ARG A 121 -10.93 -4.84 12.31
CA ARG A 121 -9.57 -4.36 12.60
C ARG A 121 -9.06 -3.36 11.57
N HIS A 122 -9.36 -3.58 10.29
CA HIS A 122 -8.97 -2.64 9.22
C HIS A 122 -9.78 -1.35 9.29
N ILE A 123 -11.05 -1.44 9.68
CA ILE A 123 -11.90 -0.28 9.96
C ILE A 123 -11.26 0.59 11.06
N GLU A 124 -10.92 -0.01 12.21
CA GLU A 124 -10.27 0.69 13.31
C GLU A 124 -8.95 1.35 12.91
N MET A 125 -8.07 0.59 12.23
CA MET A 125 -6.78 1.11 11.76
C MET A 125 -6.96 2.30 10.80
N THR A 126 -7.96 2.24 9.91
CA THR A 126 -8.21 3.30 8.93
C THR A 126 -8.82 4.54 9.59
N GLN A 127 -9.72 4.35 10.56
CA GLN A 127 -10.28 5.45 11.36
C GLN A 127 -9.19 6.19 12.14
N ASN A 128 -8.26 5.48 12.76
CA ASN A 128 -7.13 6.08 13.48
C ASN A 128 -6.22 6.94 12.58
N LEU A 129 -6.16 6.65 11.27
CA LEU A 129 -5.41 7.46 10.29
C LEU A 129 -6.20 8.69 9.84
N LEU A 130 -7.53 8.68 9.96
CA LEU A 130 -8.41 9.79 9.60
C LEU A 130 -8.47 10.88 10.69
N ASP A 131 -8.25 10.51 11.95
CA ASP A 131 -8.22 11.38 13.11
C ASP A 131 -6.92 12.20 13.19
#